data_c2d318a3d58df33ffd58fc910944dbf7
#
_entry.id   c2d318a3d58df33ffd58fc910944dbf7
#
_cell.length_a   1.000
_cell.length_b   1.000
_cell.length_c   1.000
_cell.angle_alpha   90.00
_cell.angle_beta   90.00
_cell.angle_gamma   90.00
#
_symmetry.space_group_name_H-M   'P 1'
#
loop_
_entity.id
_entity.type
_entity.pdbx_description
1 polymer ?
#
loop_
_entity_poly.entity_id
_entity_poly.type
_entity_poly.pdbx_seq_one_letter_code
_entity_poly.pdbx_strand_id
1 'polypeptide(L)'
;IEAMRRGMVSAGVDASHKIMLYNNLMDSNSLFLTGNTDTIYALGLLDLQRDGPTVVEIPPGAGPGTVNDAYFRFVIDMGAPGPDRGKGGKYLVLPPGYDGIVPEGYFAIESPTYINWVPLRGFLVDGKTDAAVAMWTDGLKIYPFSQKANPPALEIVEGSSLVMNTIHANNEVFYEEIAEVIQREPVEFIDPELRGNLASIGIEKGKTFAPDARMQGILKDGVAIANATA
;
A
#
# COMPACT_ATOMS: atom_id res chain seq x y z
N ILE A 1 -1.68 6.12 3.15
CA ILE A 1 -0.75 5.04 2.74
C ILE A 1 0.62 5.20 3.39
N GLU A 2 1.17 6.41 3.53
CA GLU A 2 2.53 6.56 4.11
C GLU A 2 2.63 6.02 5.55
N ALA A 3 1.67 6.31 6.42
CA ALA A 3 1.66 5.76 7.77
C ALA A 3 1.57 4.22 7.78
N MET A 4 0.74 3.66 6.89
CA MET A 4 0.66 2.21 6.66
C MET A 4 2.01 1.64 6.23
N ARG A 5 2.66 2.26 5.24
CA ARG A 5 3.98 1.86 4.75
C ARG A 5 5.01 1.86 5.88
N ARG A 6 5.08 2.94 6.67
CA ARG A 6 6.01 3.03 7.80
C ARG A 6 5.76 1.93 8.84
N GLY A 7 4.49 1.68 9.18
CA GLY A 7 4.11 0.61 10.10
C GLY A 7 4.53 -0.76 9.58
N MET A 8 4.22 -1.08 8.33
CA MET A 8 4.57 -2.36 7.70
C MET A 8 6.09 -2.54 7.57
N VAL A 9 6.82 -1.50 7.14
CA VAL A 9 8.28 -1.55 7.03
C VAL A 9 8.94 -1.74 8.40
N SER A 10 8.46 -1.05 9.44
CA SER A 10 8.97 -1.24 10.80
C SER A 10 8.72 -2.65 11.35
N ALA A 11 7.67 -3.31 10.87
CA ALA A 11 7.36 -4.71 11.20
C ALA A 11 8.14 -5.73 10.35
N GLY A 12 8.95 -5.28 9.38
CA GLY A 12 9.78 -6.14 8.54
C GLY A 12 9.28 -6.36 7.11
N VAL A 13 8.17 -5.73 6.70
CA VAL A 13 7.66 -5.79 5.31
C VAL A 13 8.32 -4.64 4.52
N ASP A 14 9.58 -4.81 4.16
CA ASP A 14 10.45 -3.81 3.53
C ASP A 14 10.83 -4.14 2.08
N ALA A 15 10.30 -5.23 1.53
CA ALA A 15 10.52 -5.67 0.16
C ALA A 15 9.21 -6.21 -0.44
N SER A 16 9.09 -6.19 -1.78
CA SER A 16 7.86 -6.61 -2.47
C SER A 16 7.51 -8.08 -2.25
N HIS A 17 8.50 -8.95 -2.07
CA HIS A 17 8.30 -10.38 -1.76
C HIS A 17 8.04 -10.66 -0.27
N LYS A 18 7.90 -9.62 0.56
CA LYS A 18 7.52 -9.73 1.97
C LYS A 18 6.10 -9.24 2.17
N ILE A 19 5.31 -9.99 2.90
CA ILE A 19 3.92 -9.65 3.22
C ILE A 19 3.65 -9.78 4.71
N MET A 20 2.66 -9.05 5.16
CA MET A 20 2.06 -9.27 6.47
C MET A 20 0.81 -10.14 6.29
N LEU A 21 0.79 -11.32 6.92
CA LEU A 21 -0.35 -12.23 6.88
C LEU A 21 -0.96 -12.32 8.27
N TYR A 22 -2.27 -12.13 8.35
CA TYR A 22 -3.03 -12.30 9.57
C TYR A 22 -3.55 -13.74 9.63
N ASN A 23 -3.06 -14.51 10.59
CA ASN A 23 -3.51 -15.89 10.82
C ASN A 23 -4.85 -15.96 11.54
N ASN A 24 -5.22 -14.89 12.25
CA ASN A 24 -6.50 -14.70 12.91
C ASN A 24 -7.24 -13.50 12.34
N LEU A 25 -8.53 -13.42 12.65
CA LEU A 25 -9.30 -12.21 12.34
C LEU A 25 -8.71 -11.00 13.08
N MET A 26 -8.75 -9.86 12.43
CA MET A 26 -8.25 -8.62 12.98
C MET A 26 -9.03 -8.24 14.24
N ASP A 27 -8.31 -7.80 15.25
CA ASP A 27 -8.83 -7.30 16.52
C ASP A 27 -8.52 -5.81 16.71
N SER A 28 -8.85 -5.28 17.90
CA SER A 28 -8.62 -3.88 18.24
C SER A 28 -7.17 -3.53 18.62
N ASN A 29 -6.26 -4.50 18.65
CA ASN A 29 -4.86 -4.24 18.99
C ASN A 29 -4.10 -3.58 17.84
N SER A 30 -4.51 -3.84 16.60
CA SER A 30 -4.00 -3.13 15.44
C SER A 30 -4.76 -1.82 15.24
N LEU A 31 -4.06 -0.68 15.25
CA LEU A 31 -4.62 0.61 14.88
C LEU A 31 -4.75 0.69 13.35
N PHE A 32 -5.69 -0.10 12.83
CA PHE A 32 -5.99 -0.21 11.42
C PHE A 32 -7.38 0.34 11.15
N LEU A 33 -7.44 1.46 10.42
CA LEU A 33 -8.73 2.06 10.06
C LEU A 33 -9.49 1.15 9.09
N THR A 34 -10.77 0.98 9.33
CA THR A 34 -11.68 0.20 8.47
C THR A 34 -11.34 -1.29 8.31
N GLY A 35 -10.64 -1.90 9.28
CA GLY A 35 -10.47 -3.35 9.34
C GLY A 35 -11.82 -4.06 9.45
N ASN A 36 -11.91 -5.31 8.93
CA ASN A 36 -13.08 -6.16 9.10
C ASN A 36 -12.75 -7.43 9.89
N THR A 37 -13.76 -8.09 10.41
CA THR A 37 -13.67 -9.33 11.18
C THR A 37 -14.29 -10.53 10.46
N ASP A 38 -14.54 -10.43 9.14
CA ASP A 38 -15.18 -11.48 8.34
C ASP A 38 -14.19 -12.21 7.43
N THR A 39 -13.01 -11.64 7.21
CA THR A 39 -11.96 -12.20 6.37
C THR A 39 -10.60 -12.01 7.03
N ILE A 40 -9.63 -12.86 6.70
CA ILE A 40 -8.22 -12.58 7.03
C ILE A 40 -7.61 -11.66 5.99
N TYR A 41 -6.52 -11.00 6.37
CA TYR A 41 -5.75 -10.12 5.49
C TYR A 41 -4.38 -10.68 5.15
N ALA A 42 -3.99 -10.51 3.88
CA ALA A 42 -2.61 -10.55 3.43
C ALA A 42 -2.27 -9.18 2.84
N LEU A 43 -1.34 -8.47 3.45
CA LEU A 43 -0.99 -7.09 3.10
C LEU A 43 0.40 -7.03 2.48
N GLY A 44 0.50 -6.49 1.28
CA GLY A 44 1.75 -6.25 0.58
C GLY A 44 2.02 -4.76 0.32
N LEU A 45 3.27 -4.44 0.06
CA LEU A 45 3.71 -3.12 -0.40
C LEU A 45 4.53 -3.28 -1.68
N LEU A 46 4.21 -2.51 -2.70
CA LEU A 46 5.02 -2.41 -3.91
C LEU A 46 5.78 -1.09 -3.89
N ASP A 47 7.04 -1.15 -4.22
CA ASP A 47 7.89 0.01 -4.48
C ASP A 47 8.36 -0.06 -5.94
N LEU A 48 7.55 0.50 -6.83
CA LEU A 48 7.80 0.44 -8.28
C LEU A 48 8.99 1.31 -8.72
N GLN A 49 9.47 2.24 -7.86
CA GLN A 49 10.67 3.00 -8.13
C GLN A 49 11.93 2.12 -7.95
N ARG A 50 11.92 1.29 -6.91
CA ARG A 50 13.02 0.36 -6.59
C ARG A 50 13.00 -0.88 -7.49
N ASP A 51 11.82 -1.49 -7.64
CA ASP A 51 11.67 -2.84 -8.20
C ASP A 51 11.29 -2.83 -9.69
N GLY A 52 10.87 -1.65 -10.22
CA GLY A 52 10.28 -1.56 -11.55
C GLY A 52 8.91 -2.24 -11.63
N PRO A 53 8.48 -2.68 -12.82
CA PRO A 53 7.27 -3.47 -12.97
C PRO A 53 7.26 -4.66 -12.01
N THR A 54 6.17 -4.82 -11.26
CA THR A 54 6.08 -5.83 -10.20
C THR A 54 4.88 -6.73 -10.41
N VAL A 55 5.10 -8.04 -10.29
CA VAL A 55 4.07 -9.07 -10.43
C VAL A 55 3.46 -9.37 -9.07
N VAL A 56 2.13 -9.41 -9.04
CA VAL A 56 1.34 -10.00 -7.95
C VAL A 56 0.61 -11.21 -8.54
N GLU A 57 1.03 -12.41 -8.16
CA GLU A 57 0.43 -13.66 -8.62
C GLU A 57 -0.45 -14.21 -7.51
N ILE A 58 -1.77 -14.20 -7.74
CA ILE A 58 -2.75 -14.63 -6.74
C ILE A 58 -3.32 -16.01 -7.08
N PRO A 59 -3.58 -16.86 -6.07
CA PRO A 59 -4.15 -18.19 -6.25
C PRO A 59 -5.64 -18.15 -6.58
N PRO A 60 -6.18 -19.24 -7.13
CA PRO A 60 -7.63 -19.44 -7.24
C PRO A 60 -8.29 -19.42 -5.86
N GLY A 61 -9.52 -18.90 -5.79
CA GLY A 61 -10.28 -18.79 -4.53
C GLY A 61 -9.97 -17.53 -3.72
N ALA A 62 -9.05 -16.68 -4.20
CA ALA A 62 -8.77 -15.39 -3.56
C ALA A 62 -10.05 -14.56 -3.42
N GLY A 63 -10.26 -14.01 -2.23
CA GLY A 63 -11.32 -13.07 -1.93
C GLY A 63 -11.07 -11.71 -2.58
N PRO A 64 -11.80 -10.67 -2.16
CA PRO A 64 -11.55 -9.32 -2.66
C PRO A 64 -10.14 -8.87 -2.32
N GLY A 65 -9.42 -8.40 -3.34
CA GLY A 65 -8.13 -7.74 -3.23
C GLY A 65 -8.11 -6.51 -4.11
N THR A 66 -7.23 -5.58 -3.81
CA THR A 66 -7.07 -4.37 -4.63
C THR A 66 -5.62 -3.89 -4.59
N VAL A 67 -5.25 -3.08 -5.56
CA VAL A 67 -4.07 -2.23 -5.50
C VAL A 67 -4.53 -0.79 -5.30
N ASN A 68 -4.01 -0.13 -4.29
CA ASN A 68 -4.22 1.28 -4.03
C ASN A 68 -2.92 2.05 -4.20
N ASP A 69 -2.99 3.20 -4.85
CA ASP A 69 -1.84 4.10 -5.02
C ASP A 69 -1.44 4.80 -3.71
N ALA A 70 -0.35 5.58 -3.73
CA ALA A 70 0.15 6.29 -2.55
C ALA A 70 -0.87 7.30 -1.96
N TYR A 71 -1.87 7.70 -2.73
CA TYR A 71 -2.95 8.60 -2.31
C TYR A 71 -4.24 7.86 -1.94
N PHE A 72 -4.16 6.52 -1.76
CA PHE A 72 -5.27 5.62 -1.46
C PHE A 72 -6.35 5.59 -2.56
N ARG A 73 -6.00 5.92 -3.79
CA ARG A 73 -6.91 5.81 -4.93
C ARG A 73 -6.85 4.39 -5.51
N PHE A 74 -7.97 3.97 -6.08
CA PHE A 74 -8.09 2.68 -6.75
C PHE A 74 -7.19 2.59 -7.98
N VAL A 75 -6.49 1.47 -8.13
CA VAL A 75 -5.69 1.11 -9.31
C VAL A 75 -6.31 -0.08 -10.03
N ILE A 76 -6.47 -1.21 -9.37
CA ILE A 76 -7.10 -2.41 -9.92
C ILE A 76 -7.61 -3.33 -8.82
N ASP A 77 -8.73 -4.02 -9.07
CA ASP A 77 -9.20 -5.12 -8.22
C ASP A 77 -8.52 -6.45 -8.59
N MET A 78 -8.41 -7.33 -7.61
CA MET A 78 -7.87 -8.68 -7.71
C MET A 78 -8.82 -9.69 -7.06
N GLY A 79 -8.75 -10.96 -7.46
CA GLY A 79 -9.58 -12.01 -6.91
C GLY A 79 -11.03 -11.94 -7.37
N ALA A 80 -11.97 -12.22 -6.48
CA ALA A 80 -13.39 -12.32 -6.83
C ALA A 80 -13.96 -11.11 -7.60
N PRO A 81 -13.69 -9.84 -7.23
CA PRO A 81 -14.14 -8.66 -8.00
C PRO A 81 -13.23 -8.34 -9.19
N GLY A 82 -12.01 -8.88 -9.23
CA GLY A 82 -11.02 -8.57 -10.25
C GLY A 82 -11.28 -9.22 -11.61
N PRO A 83 -10.48 -8.88 -12.62
CA PRO A 83 -10.61 -9.46 -13.95
C PRO A 83 -10.38 -10.99 -13.99
N ASP A 84 -9.65 -11.55 -13.03
CA ASP A 84 -9.48 -13.00 -12.87
C ASP A 84 -10.74 -13.70 -12.33
N ARG A 85 -11.69 -12.96 -11.77
CA ARG A 85 -12.97 -13.46 -11.23
C ARG A 85 -12.80 -14.63 -10.24
N GLY A 86 -11.81 -14.53 -9.37
CA GLY A 86 -11.47 -15.53 -8.37
C GLY A 86 -10.83 -16.81 -8.94
N LYS A 87 -10.46 -16.84 -10.20
CA LYS A 87 -9.76 -17.99 -10.82
C LYS A 87 -8.26 -17.98 -10.57
N GLY A 88 -7.76 -16.92 -9.96
CA GLY A 88 -6.35 -16.64 -9.83
C GLY A 88 -5.75 -16.04 -11.11
N GLY A 89 -4.58 -15.41 -10.97
CA GLY A 89 -3.94 -14.78 -12.11
C GLY A 89 -2.69 -14.01 -11.75
N LYS A 90 -2.04 -13.51 -12.79
CA LYS A 90 -0.83 -12.70 -12.68
C LYS A 90 -1.16 -11.26 -13.02
N TYR A 91 -1.02 -10.40 -12.03
CA TYR A 91 -1.16 -8.97 -12.20
C TYR A 91 0.20 -8.33 -12.36
N LEU A 92 0.37 -7.49 -13.37
CA LEU A 92 1.61 -6.74 -13.60
C LEU A 92 1.34 -5.26 -13.35
N VAL A 93 1.80 -4.78 -12.19
CA VAL A 93 1.69 -3.37 -11.81
C VAL A 93 2.91 -2.65 -12.36
N LEU A 94 2.65 -1.68 -13.24
CA LEU A 94 3.67 -0.91 -13.95
C LEU A 94 3.91 0.41 -13.23
N PRO A 95 5.17 0.89 -13.16
CA PRO A 95 5.48 2.20 -12.61
C PRO A 95 4.94 3.33 -13.49
N PRO A 96 4.78 4.55 -12.94
CA PRO A 96 4.38 5.72 -13.70
C PRO A 96 5.28 5.96 -14.92
N GLY A 97 4.66 6.20 -16.09
CA GLY A 97 5.36 6.48 -17.33
C GLY A 97 6.12 5.28 -17.92
N TYR A 98 5.69 4.06 -17.62
CA TYR A 98 6.31 2.86 -18.18
C TYR A 98 6.09 2.75 -19.68
N ASP A 99 7.18 2.72 -20.46
CA ASP A 99 7.19 2.62 -21.93
C ASP A 99 7.66 1.26 -22.49
N GLY A 100 7.86 0.29 -21.58
CA GLY A 100 8.31 -1.05 -21.95
C GLY A 100 7.21 -1.94 -22.51
N ILE A 101 7.61 -3.11 -23.02
CA ILE A 101 6.69 -4.10 -23.57
C ILE A 101 5.96 -4.83 -22.45
N VAL A 102 4.63 -4.86 -22.53
CA VAL A 102 3.79 -5.68 -21.66
C VAL A 102 3.58 -7.04 -22.32
N PRO A 103 4.04 -8.14 -21.71
CA PRO A 103 3.85 -9.47 -22.29
C PRO A 103 2.41 -9.96 -22.12
N GLU A 104 2.00 -10.90 -22.95
CA GLU A 104 0.72 -11.61 -22.80
C GLU A 104 0.68 -12.44 -21.50
N GLY A 105 -0.53 -12.72 -21.02
CA GLY A 105 -0.77 -13.57 -19.84
C GLY A 105 -0.74 -12.82 -18.50
N TYR A 106 -0.69 -11.48 -18.52
CA TYR A 106 -0.79 -10.62 -17.35
C TYR A 106 -2.01 -9.70 -17.43
N PHE A 107 -2.67 -9.47 -16.30
CA PHE A 107 -3.54 -8.33 -16.12
C PHE A 107 -2.67 -7.12 -15.80
N ALA A 108 -2.30 -6.35 -16.81
CA ALA A 108 -1.37 -5.25 -16.65
C ALA A 108 -2.11 -3.93 -16.40
N ILE A 109 -1.56 -3.13 -15.48
CA ILE A 109 -2.07 -1.80 -15.15
C ILE A 109 -0.92 -0.89 -14.76
N GLU A 110 -0.92 0.35 -15.26
CA GLU A 110 -0.01 1.39 -14.81
C GLU A 110 -0.55 2.05 -13.55
N SER A 111 0.27 2.11 -12.49
CA SER A 111 -0.04 2.90 -11.31
C SER A 111 0.43 4.34 -11.51
N PRO A 112 -0.33 5.34 -11.04
CA PRO A 112 0.11 6.74 -11.08
C PRO A 112 1.19 7.08 -10.06
N THR A 113 1.52 6.14 -9.13
CA THR A 113 2.50 6.34 -8.07
C THR A 113 3.45 5.17 -7.94
N TYR A 114 4.62 5.40 -7.33
CA TYR A 114 5.63 4.36 -7.11
C TYR A 114 5.27 3.44 -5.95
N ILE A 115 4.78 4.01 -4.83
CA ILE A 115 4.33 3.19 -3.69
C ILE A 115 2.88 2.78 -3.89
N ASN A 116 2.64 1.48 -3.73
CA ASN A 116 1.29 0.92 -3.79
C ASN A 116 1.06 -0.04 -2.63
N TRP A 117 -0.13 0.00 -2.08
CA TRP A 117 -0.58 -0.92 -1.05
C TRP A 117 -1.47 -2.00 -1.67
N VAL A 118 -1.24 -3.26 -1.28
CA VAL A 118 -1.94 -4.43 -1.81
C VAL A 118 -2.63 -5.16 -0.67
N PRO A 119 -3.85 -4.75 -0.28
CA PRO A 119 -4.68 -5.51 0.65
C PRO A 119 -5.41 -6.64 -0.06
N LEU A 120 -5.11 -7.85 0.32
CA LEU A 120 -5.77 -9.07 -0.15
C LEU A 120 -6.56 -9.68 1.00
N ARG A 121 -7.71 -10.30 0.70
CA ARG A 121 -8.59 -10.92 1.69
C ARG A 121 -8.83 -12.38 1.39
N GLY A 122 -8.83 -13.21 2.44
CA GLY A 122 -9.17 -14.63 2.36
C GLY A 122 -10.47 -14.92 3.08
N PHE A 123 -11.41 -15.60 2.42
CA PHE A 123 -12.68 -16.00 3.02
C PHE A 123 -12.48 -17.13 4.03
N LEU A 124 -13.25 -17.09 5.10
CA LEU A 124 -13.32 -18.20 6.06
C LEU A 124 -14.02 -19.40 5.44
N VAL A 125 -13.55 -20.59 5.79
CA VAL A 125 -14.20 -21.86 5.46
C VAL A 125 -14.70 -22.47 6.75
N ASP A 126 -16.00 -22.71 6.87
CA ASP A 126 -16.65 -23.19 8.11
C ASP A 126 -16.27 -22.35 9.35
N GLY A 127 -16.16 -21.04 9.17
CA GLY A 127 -15.81 -20.09 10.23
C GLY A 127 -14.34 -20.14 10.68
N LYS A 128 -13.46 -20.86 9.96
CA LYS A 128 -12.03 -21.03 10.28
C LYS A 128 -11.14 -20.28 9.29
N THR A 129 -9.97 -19.86 9.78
CA THR A 129 -8.98 -19.11 9.01
C THR A 129 -7.98 -20.01 8.25
N ASP A 130 -7.81 -21.27 8.67
CA ASP A 130 -6.74 -22.17 8.21
C ASP A 130 -6.65 -22.29 6.67
N ALA A 131 -7.79 -22.47 6.01
CA ALA A 131 -7.82 -22.63 4.54
C ALA A 131 -7.38 -21.35 3.83
N ALA A 132 -7.77 -20.18 4.33
CA ALA A 132 -7.37 -18.90 3.76
C ALA A 132 -5.90 -18.58 4.03
N VAL A 133 -5.39 -18.93 5.21
CA VAL A 133 -3.96 -18.81 5.55
C VAL A 133 -3.13 -19.70 4.62
N ALA A 134 -3.50 -20.98 4.46
CA ALA A 134 -2.81 -21.91 3.57
C ALA A 134 -2.85 -21.42 2.10
N MET A 135 -4.00 -20.92 1.63
CA MET A 135 -4.14 -20.39 0.28
C MET A 135 -3.13 -19.26 0.00
N TRP A 136 -2.97 -18.31 0.93
CA TRP A 136 -2.01 -17.22 0.78
C TRP A 136 -0.57 -17.68 0.94
N THR A 137 -0.30 -18.55 1.91
CA THR A 137 1.07 -19.07 2.16
C THR A 137 1.60 -19.86 0.97
N ASP A 138 0.76 -20.69 0.36
CA ASP A 138 1.19 -21.61 -0.69
C ASP A 138 1.08 -20.99 -2.10
N GLY A 139 0.14 -20.05 -2.31
CA GLY A 139 -0.24 -19.60 -3.63
C GLY A 139 0.12 -18.16 -3.99
N LEU A 140 0.31 -17.26 -3.02
CA LEU A 140 0.66 -15.87 -3.29
C LEU A 140 2.15 -15.74 -3.64
N LYS A 141 2.43 -14.97 -4.70
CA LYS A 141 3.81 -14.54 -5.02
C LYS A 141 3.79 -13.06 -5.38
N ILE A 142 4.77 -12.32 -4.87
CA ILE A 142 5.00 -10.93 -5.26
C ILE A 142 6.49 -10.78 -5.57
N TYR A 143 6.81 -10.31 -6.76
CA TYR A 143 8.20 -10.21 -7.20
C TYR A 143 8.39 -9.18 -8.32
N PRO A 144 9.58 -8.54 -8.41
CA PRO A 144 9.93 -7.71 -9.57
C PRO A 144 9.84 -8.52 -10.87
N PHE A 145 9.25 -7.94 -11.91
CA PHE A 145 9.11 -8.61 -13.21
C PHE A 145 10.46 -9.03 -13.82
N SER A 146 11.52 -8.29 -13.52
CA SER A 146 12.89 -8.66 -13.90
C SER A 146 13.34 -10.01 -13.35
N GLN A 147 12.72 -10.47 -12.27
CA GLN A 147 13.04 -11.74 -11.59
C GLN A 147 12.06 -12.87 -11.94
N LYS A 148 11.20 -12.69 -12.95
CA LYS A 148 10.17 -13.67 -13.32
C LYS A 148 10.66 -15.08 -13.67
N ALA A 149 11.92 -15.21 -14.07
CA ALA A 149 12.53 -16.51 -14.39
C ALA A 149 12.89 -17.33 -13.14
N ASN A 150 13.18 -16.63 -12.03
CA ASN A 150 13.48 -17.22 -10.73
C ASN A 150 12.99 -16.27 -9.63
N PRO A 151 11.67 -16.22 -9.38
CA PRO A 151 11.12 -15.31 -8.39
C PRO A 151 11.58 -15.68 -6.98
N PRO A 152 11.85 -14.69 -6.11
CA PRO A 152 12.16 -14.93 -4.71
C PRO A 152 11.01 -15.64 -4.02
N ALA A 153 11.32 -16.44 -3.01
CA ALA A 153 10.31 -17.02 -2.15
C ALA A 153 9.57 -15.92 -1.38
N LEU A 154 8.26 -16.09 -1.19
CA LEU A 154 7.48 -15.19 -0.37
C LEU A 154 7.93 -15.31 1.09
N GLU A 155 8.22 -14.18 1.73
CA GLU A 155 8.50 -14.08 3.15
C GLU A 155 7.26 -13.55 3.89
N ILE A 156 6.86 -14.21 4.97
CA ILE A 156 5.65 -13.89 5.71
C ILE A 156 6.03 -13.34 7.09
N VAL A 157 5.53 -12.15 7.38
CA VAL A 157 5.50 -11.55 8.71
C VAL A 157 4.12 -11.82 9.31
N GLU A 158 4.06 -12.47 10.47
CA GLU A 158 2.80 -12.74 11.16
C GLU A 158 2.22 -11.44 11.72
N GLY A 159 1.00 -11.08 11.27
CA GLY A 159 0.36 -9.80 11.58
C GLY A 159 -0.55 -9.81 12.80
N SER A 160 -1.14 -10.98 13.16
CA SER A 160 -2.16 -11.06 14.22
C SER A 160 -1.62 -10.76 15.62
N SER A 161 -0.33 -10.93 15.84
CA SER A 161 0.33 -10.65 17.11
C SER A 161 0.94 -9.25 17.21
N LEU A 162 0.89 -8.48 16.11
CA LEU A 162 1.54 -7.18 16.05
C LEU A 162 0.58 -6.05 16.46
N VAL A 163 1.07 -5.19 17.34
CA VAL A 163 0.49 -3.87 17.60
C VAL A 163 1.15 -2.88 16.64
N MET A 164 0.46 -2.53 15.56
CA MET A 164 0.98 -1.65 14.53
C MET A 164 0.08 -0.44 14.35
N ASN A 165 0.66 0.76 14.41
CA ASN A 165 -0.05 1.97 14.10
C ASN A 165 0.04 2.28 12.59
N THR A 166 -1.11 2.29 11.92
CA THR A 166 -1.23 2.62 10.50
C THR A 166 -1.92 3.97 10.27
N ILE A 167 -2.17 4.71 11.36
CA ILE A 167 -2.83 6.02 11.31
C ILE A 167 -1.75 7.09 11.17
N HIS A 168 -1.99 8.06 10.29
CA HIS A 168 -1.11 9.22 10.13
C HIS A 168 -1.01 10.06 11.42
N ALA A 169 0.03 10.86 11.54
CA ALA A 169 0.19 11.78 12.65
C ALA A 169 -0.98 12.81 12.70
N ASN A 170 -1.43 13.13 13.89
CA ASN A 170 -2.47 14.15 14.14
C ASN A 170 -1.87 15.45 14.76
N ASN A 171 -0.61 15.69 14.50
CA ASN A 171 0.14 16.87 14.91
C ASN A 171 0.98 17.37 13.71
N GLU A 172 1.91 18.30 13.94
CA GLU A 172 2.75 18.90 12.90
C GLU A 172 3.61 17.89 12.12
N VAL A 173 3.88 16.71 12.66
CA VAL A 173 4.57 15.61 11.94
C VAL A 173 3.82 15.17 10.69
N PHE A 174 2.50 15.38 10.62
CA PHE A 174 1.69 15.14 9.44
C PHE A 174 2.21 15.85 8.17
N TYR A 175 2.73 17.07 8.32
CA TYR A 175 3.30 17.80 7.17
C TYR A 175 4.64 17.21 6.71
N GLU A 176 5.42 16.62 7.60
CA GLU A 176 6.63 15.89 7.27
C GLU A 176 6.28 14.60 6.48
N GLU A 177 5.23 13.90 6.92
CA GLU A 177 4.72 12.73 6.20
C GLU A 177 4.26 13.08 4.79
N ILE A 178 3.53 14.19 4.61
CA ILE A 178 3.14 14.69 3.29
C ILE A 178 4.39 15.05 2.47
N ALA A 179 5.33 15.77 3.06
CA ALA A 179 6.54 16.20 2.36
C ALA A 179 7.33 14.99 1.82
N GLU A 180 7.46 13.91 2.59
CA GLU A 180 8.11 12.68 2.12
C GLU A 180 7.39 12.06 0.92
N VAL A 181 6.05 12.00 0.94
CA VAL A 181 5.27 11.50 -0.20
C VAL A 181 5.50 12.36 -1.44
N ILE A 182 5.46 13.69 -1.29
CA ILE A 182 5.70 14.64 -2.39
C ILE A 182 7.11 14.49 -2.97
N GLN A 183 8.12 14.23 -2.12
CA GLN A 183 9.49 14.02 -2.62
C GLN A 183 9.64 12.70 -3.39
N ARG A 184 8.91 11.67 -3.02
CA ARG A 184 9.04 10.34 -3.65
C ARG A 184 8.20 10.20 -4.90
N GLU A 185 6.93 10.57 -4.84
CA GLU A 185 5.96 10.28 -5.89
C GLU A 185 6.03 11.27 -7.06
N PRO A 186 5.56 10.90 -8.27
CA PRO A 186 5.45 11.84 -9.38
C PRO A 186 4.60 13.06 -9.02
N VAL A 187 5.00 14.23 -9.49
CA VAL A 187 4.31 15.47 -9.16
C VAL A 187 2.89 15.54 -9.73
N GLU A 188 2.65 14.81 -10.79
CA GLU A 188 1.37 14.75 -11.52
C GLU A 188 0.31 13.94 -10.78
N PHE A 189 0.67 13.14 -9.76
CA PHE A 189 -0.29 12.29 -9.07
C PHE A 189 -1.29 13.08 -8.21
N ILE A 190 -0.99 14.30 -7.83
CA ILE A 190 -1.88 15.18 -7.08
C ILE A 190 -2.41 16.31 -7.95
N ASP A 191 -3.62 16.74 -7.60
CA ASP A 191 -4.28 17.85 -8.25
C ASP A 191 -3.44 19.15 -8.21
N PRO A 192 -3.41 19.95 -9.29
CA PRO A 192 -2.63 21.18 -9.33
C PRO A 192 -3.00 22.20 -8.25
N GLU A 193 -4.28 22.28 -7.84
CA GLU A 193 -4.74 23.17 -6.78
C GLU A 193 -4.17 22.73 -5.42
N LEU A 194 -4.29 21.44 -5.10
CA LEU A 194 -3.72 20.88 -3.87
C LEU A 194 -2.20 21.05 -3.85
N ARG A 195 -1.54 20.85 -4.98
CA ARG A 195 -0.10 21.06 -5.15
C ARG A 195 0.29 22.53 -4.89
N GLY A 196 -0.50 23.48 -5.39
CA GLY A 196 -0.32 24.90 -5.11
C GLY A 196 -0.50 25.23 -3.62
N ASN A 197 -1.49 24.64 -2.96
CA ASN A 197 -1.69 24.80 -1.53
C ASN A 197 -0.51 24.25 -0.71
N LEU A 198 0.00 23.09 -1.06
CA LEU A 198 1.19 22.52 -0.41
C LEU A 198 2.43 23.38 -0.63
N ALA A 199 2.63 23.91 -1.84
CA ALA A 199 3.71 24.83 -2.15
C ALA A 199 3.66 26.13 -1.33
N SER A 200 2.45 26.63 -1.02
CA SER A 200 2.27 27.85 -0.21
C SER A 200 2.77 27.70 1.22
N ILE A 201 2.88 26.49 1.73
CA ILE A 201 3.44 26.16 3.06
C ILE A 201 4.86 25.58 2.98
N GLY A 202 5.48 25.59 1.77
CA GLY A 202 6.85 25.15 1.56
C GLY A 202 7.03 23.68 1.24
N ILE A 203 5.96 22.93 0.95
CA ILE A 203 6.02 21.52 0.53
C ILE A 203 5.99 21.46 -0.99
N GLU A 204 7.18 21.32 -1.62
CA GLU A 204 7.36 21.27 -3.05
C GLU A 204 8.33 20.14 -3.47
N LYS A 205 8.04 19.47 -4.58
CA LYS A 205 8.95 18.46 -5.16
C LYS A 205 10.32 19.05 -5.45
N GLY A 206 11.37 18.36 -5.01
CA GLY A 206 12.76 18.80 -5.19
C GLY A 206 13.26 19.86 -4.19
N LYS A 207 12.42 20.29 -3.24
CA LYS A 207 12.82 21.22 -2.17
C LYS A 207 12.74 20.53 -0.81
N THR A 208 13.71 20.82 0.05
CA THR A 208 13.67 20.36 1.45
C THR A 208 12.57 21.12 2.20
N PHE A 209 11.67 20.39 2.87
CA PHE A 209 10.69 20.99 3.75
C PHE A 209 11.39 21.43 5.06
N ALA A 210 11.59 22.72 5.24
CA ALA A 210 12.29 23.32 6.37
C ALA A 210 11.58 24.62 6.79
N PRO A 211 10.39 24.53 7.41
CA PRO A 211 9.62 25.72 7.81
C PRO A 211 10.38 26.53 8.88
N ASP A 212 10.39 27.85 8.74
CA ASP A 212 10.91 28.74 9.77
C ASP A 212 10.02 28.74 11.03
N ALA A 213 10.46 29.39 12.12
CA ALA A 213 9.75 29.41 13.37
C ALA A 213 8.31 29.99 13.26
N ARG A 214 8.09 30.96 12.36
CA ARG A 214 6.77 31.53 12.11
C ARG A 214 5.87 30.50 11.43
N MET A 215 6.37 29.84 10.38
CA MET A 215 5.61 28.81 9.65
C MET A 215 5.33 27.60 10.53
N GLN A 216 6.28 27.15 11.35
CA GLN A 216 6.05 26.07 12.33
C GLN A 216 4.87 26.39 13.27
N GLY A 217 4.77 27.63 13.76
CA GLY A 217 3.62 28.07 14.54
C GLY A 217 2.30 27.97 13.77
N ILE A 218 2.28 28.46 12.54
CA ILE A 218 1.09 28.39 11.65
C ILE A 218 0.66 26.94 11.39
N LEU A 219 1.61 26.05 11.09
CA LEU A 219 1.33 24.66 10.83
C LEU A 219 0.77 23.94 12.06
N LYS A 220 1.32 24.23 13.24
CA LYS A 220 0.82 23.71 14.52
C LYS A 220 -0.62 24.16 14.79
N ASP A 221 -0.91 25.44 14.61
CA ASP A 221 -2.25 26.00 14.79
C ASP A 221 -3.23 25.39 13.75
N GLY A 222 -2.79 25.23 12.51
CA GLY A 222 -3.58 24.61 11.44
C GLY A 222 -4.00 23.18 11.77
N VAL A 223 -3.09 22.34 12.29
CA VAL A 223 -3.42 20.97 12.73
C VAL A 223 -4.38 21.00 13.92
N ALA A 224 -4.17 21.89 14.91
CA ALA A 224 -5.05 22.00 16.06
C ALA A 224 -6.49 22.37 15.64
N ILE A 225 -6.65 23.31 14.70
CA ILE A 225 -7.94 23.67 14.13
C ILE A 225 -8.57 22.50 13.38
N ALA A 226 -7.81 21.80 12.55
CA ALA A 226 -8.30 20.63 11.81
C ALA A 226 -8.81 19.54 12.75
N ASN A 227 -8.05 19.18 13.77
CA ASN A 227 -8.46 18.18 14.78
C ASN A 227 -9.69 18.61 15.60
N ALA A 228 -9.90 19.90 15.81
CA ALA A 228 -11.08 20.40 16.52
C ALA A 228 -12.34 20.44 15.67
N THR A 229 -12.21 20.32 14.34
CA THR A 229 -13.33 20.43 13.37
C THR A 229 -13.66 19.10 12.71
N ALA A 230 -12.81 18.08 12.84
CA ALA A 230 -13.03 16.72 12.36
C ALA A 230 -13.83 15.91 13.38
#